data_4454c57ad23c30401ac7b78db5e5f746
#
_entry.id   4454c57ad23c30401ac7b78db5e5f746
#
_cell.length_a   1.000
_cell.length_b   1.000
_cell.length_c   1.000
_cell.angle_alpha   90.00
_cell.angle_beta   90.00
_cell.angle_gamma   90.00
#
_symmetry.space_group_name_H-M   'P 1'
#
loop_
_entity.id
_entity.type
_entity.pdbx_description
1 polymer ?
#
loop_
_entity_poly.entity_id
_entity_poly.type
_entity_poly.pdbx_seq_one_letter_code
_entity_poly.pdbx_strand_id
1 'polypeptide(L)'
;IRTVIKEAASACQMNLKEGVYVQLTGPNYETPAEIRMCRSWGGDAVGMSTACEAMAARHMGMEIGGISCITNLAAGMSKQKVGSYGGAGECRPGFQGL
;
A
#
# COMPACT_ATOMS: atom_id res chain seq x y z
N ILE A 1 8.85 -3.02 16.29
CA ILE A 1 8.46 -1.86 15.45
C ILE A 1 6.96 -1.83 15.18
N ARG A 2 6.33 -2.89 14.62
CA ARG A 2 4.87 -2.90 14.32
C ARG A 2 4.01 -2.55 15.52
N THR A 3 4.30 -3.12 16.68
CA THR A 3 3.59 -2.80 17.94
C THR A 3 3.71 -1.33 18.30
N VAL A 4 4.91 -0.79 18.24
CA VAL A 4 5.18 0.64 18.53
C VAL A 4 4.40 1.57 17.58
N ILE A 5 4.37 1.23 16.28
CA ILE A 5 3.60 2.00 15.28
C ILE A 5 2.10 1.98 15.61
N LYS A 6 1.56 0.82 15.98
CA LYS A 6 0.15 0.69 16.36
C LYS A 6 -0.20 1.48 17.62
N GLU A 7 0.64 1.41 18.65
CA GLU A 7 0.47 2.16 19.88
C GLU A 7 0.50 3.67 19.62
N ALA A 8 1.48 4.14 18.84
CA ALA A 8 1.57 5.55 18.45
C ALA A 8 0.35 6.00 17.65
N ALA A 9 -0.11 5.19 16.68
CA ALA A 9 -1.30 5.49 15.90
C ALA A 9 -2.55 5.58 16.81
N SER A 10 -2.70 4.64 17.74
CA SER A 10 -3.79 4.64 18.70
C SER A 10 -3.78 5.90 19.57
N ALA A 11 -2.61 6.31 20.05
CA ALA A 11 -2.45 7.55 20.80
C ALA A 11 -2.83 8.81 20.00
N CYS A 12 -2.62 8.77 18.69
CA CYS A 12 -3.04 9.81 17.75
C CYS A 12 -4.49 9.65 17.24
N GLN A 13 -5.25 8.71 17.79
CA GLN A 13 -6.61 8.37 17.35
C GLN A 13 -6.68 7.96 15.87
N MET A 14 -5.60 7.43 15.32
CA MET A 14 -5.52 6.92 13.96
C MET A 14 -5.81 5.42 13.93
N ASN A 15 -6.74 5.00 13.07
CA ASN A 15 -7.04 3.59 12.85
C ASN A 15 -6.18 3.03 11.72
N LEU A 16 -5.03 2.46 12.07
CA LEU A 16 -4.18 1.76 11.10
C LEU A 16 -4.66 0.33 10.91
N LYS A 17 -4.80 -0.06 9.67
CA LYS A 17 -5.01 -1.45 9.27
C LYS A 17 -3.67 -2.10 8.91
N GLU A 18 -3.61 -3.41 9.01
CA GLU A 18 -2.46 -4.19 8.58
C GLU A 18 -2.80 -4.96 7.31
N GLY A 19 -1.81 -5.15 6.47
CA GLY A 19 -1.97 -5.91 5.24
C GLY A 19 -0.65 -6.22 4.57
N VAL A 20 -0.74 -6.89 3.44
CA VAL A 20 0.37 -7.28 2.59
C VAL A 20 0.53 -6.29 1.44
N TYR A 21 1.69 -5.68 1.36
CA TYR A 21 2.05 -4.78 0.27
C TYR A 21 2.79 -5.54 -0.82
N VAL A 22 2.35 -5.39 -2.05
CA VAL A 22 2.98 -5.98 -3.24
C VAL A 22 3.66 -4.88 -4.03
N GLN A 23 4.95 -5.00 -4.27
CA GLN A 23 5.68 -4.10 -5.15
C GLN A 23 5.74 -4.67 -6.55
N LEU A 24 5.32 -3.88 -7.54
CA LEU A 24 5.53 -4.10 -8.96
C LEU A 24 6.54 -3.08 -9.49
N THR A 25 7.05 -3.34 -10.69
CA THR A 25 8.17 -2.54 -11.25
C THR A 25 7.75 -1.14 -11.73
N GLY A 26 6.51 -0.98 -12.17
CA GLY A 26 6.12 0.22 -12.92
C GLY A 26 6.81 0.27 -14.30
N PRO A 27 6.86 1.41 -14.97
CA PRO A 27 6.39 2.74 -14.55
C PRO A 27 4.88 2.99 -14.78
N ASN A 28 4.19 2.09 -15.43
CA ASN A 28 2.75 2.19 -15.70
C ASN A 28 1.93 1.54 -14.57
N TYR A 29 0.69 1.98 -14.44
CA TYR A 29 -0.27 1.36 -13.53
C TYR A 29 -0.59 -0.06 -13.97
N GLU A 30 -0.99 -0.85 -13.00
CA GLU A 30 -1.36 -2.25 -13.17
C GLU A 30 -2.63 -2.40 -14.00
N THR A 31 -2.67 -3.47 -14.79
CA THR A 31 -3.91 -3.90 -15.47
C THR A 31 -4.85 -4.58 -14.47
N PRO A 32 -6.15 -4.65 -14.74
CA PRO A 32 -7.07 -5.42 -13.89
C PRO A 32 -6.69 -6.90 -13.72
N ALA A 33 -6.00 -7.48 -14.69
CA ALA A 33 -5.51 -8.87 -14.62
C ALA A 33 -4.37 -9.00 -13.61
N GLU A 34 -3.41 -8.06 -13.62
CA GLU A 34 -2.31 -8.01 -12.64
C GLU A 34 -2.84 -7.79 -11.24
N ILE A 35 -3.84 -6.94 -11.06
CA ILE A 35 -4.49 -6.73 -9.76
C ILE A 35 -5.14 -8.02 -9.25
N ARG A 36 -5.86 -8.76 -10.10
CA ARG A 36 -6.42 -10.05 -9.71
C ARG A 36 -5.33 -11.06 -9.31
N MET A 37 -4.20 -11.06 -10.02
CA MET A 37 -3.05 -11.89 -9.71
C MET A 37 -2.47 -11.53 -8.32
N CYS A 38 -2.16 -10.25 -8.08
CA CYS A 38 -1.66 -9.79 -6.79
C CYS A 38 -2.59 -10.18 -5.64
N ARG A 39 -3.90 -10.02 -5.86
CA ARG A 39 -4.91 -10.40 -4.87
C ARG A 39 -4.93 -11.90 -4.61
N SER A 40 -4.78 -12.73 -5.64
CA SER A 40 -4.73 -14.19 -5.48
C SER A 40 -3.50 -14.65 -4.68
N TRP A 41 -2.44 -13.86 -4.65
CA TRP A 41 -1.27 -14.07 -3.80
C TRP A 41 -1.45 -13.59 -2.35
N GLY A 42 -2.59 -13.01 -2.03
CA GLY A 42 -2.89 -12.48 -0.71
C GLY A 42 -2.40 -11.04 -0.50
N GLY A 43 -2.17 -10.30 -1.58
CA GLY A 43 -1.86 -8.88 -1.51
C GLY A 43 -3.08 -8.05 -1.11
N ASP A 44 -2.86 -7.00 -0.33
CA ASP A 44 -3.89 -6.06 0.13
C ASP A 44 -3.67 -4.65 -0.41
N ALA A 45 -2.46 -4.34 -0.82
CA ALA A 45 -2.10 -3.09 -1.46
C ALA A 45 -1.00 -3.31 -2.50
N VAL A 46 -0.96 -2.47 -3.51
CA VAL A 46 0.02 -2.53 -4.58
C VAL A 46 0.65 -1.16 -4.80
N GLY A 47 1.90 -1.15 -5.20
CA GLY A 47 2.63 0.05 -5.58
C GLY A 47 3.98 -0.27 -6.21
N MET A 48 4.77 0.75 -6.46
CA MET A 48 6.02 0.66 -7.24
C MET A 48 7.28 0.93 -6.42
N SER A 49 7.16 0.92 -5.09
CA SER A 49 8.26 1.27 -4.16
C SER A 49 8.23 0.42 -2.90
N THR A 50 9.12 0.71 -1.96
CA THR A 50 9.06 0.26 -0.57
C THR A 50 9.62 -1.13 -0.31
N ALA A 51 9.24 -2.17 -1.06
CA ALA A 51 9.66 -3.54 -0.73
C ALA A 51 11.15 -3.77 -1.00
N CYS A 52 11.69 -3.21 -2.09
CA CYS A 52 13.12 -3.34 -2.41
C CYS A 52 13.99 -2.63 -1.37
N GLU A 53 13.61 -1.42 -0.97
CA GLU A 53 14.30 -0.64 0.05
C GLU A 53 14.21 -1.33 1.42
N ALA A 54 13.04 -1.87 1.75
CA ALA A 54 12.83 -2.62 2.98
C ALA A 54 13.71 -3.89 3.03
N MET A 55 13.82 -4.63 1.93
CA MET A 55 14.69 -5.80 1.86
C MET A 55 16.17 -5.42 2.03
N ALA A 56 16.62 -4.36 1.37
CA ALA A 56 18.00 -3.87 1.49
C ALA A 56 18.31 -3.43 2.92
N ALA A 57 17.44 -2.62 3.52
CA ALA A 57 17.59 -2.17 4.90
C ALA A 57 17.58 -3.35 5.89
N ARG A 58 16.72 -4.34 5.68
CA ARG A 58 16.69 -5.53 6.53
C ARG A 58 17.96 -6.35 6.41
N HIS A 59 18.52 -6.48 5.21
CA HIS A 59 19.79 -7.14 5.00
C HIS A 59 20.93 -6.45 5.77
N MET A 60 20.86 -5.14 5.91
CA MET A 60 21.80 -4.34 6.70
C MET A 60 21.57 -4.42 8.22
N GLY A 61 20.62 -5.22 8.68
CA GLY A 61 20.31 -5.40 10.10
C GLY A 61 19.38 -4.33 10.70
N MET A 62 18.80 -3.45 9.88
CA MET A 62 17.89 -2.42 10.36
C MET A 62 16.53 -2.99 10.75
N GLU A 63 15.91 -2.42 11.77
CA GLU A 63 14.50 -2.65 12.08
C GLU A 63 13.63 -1.77 11.19
N ILE A 64 12.58 -2.35 10.60
CA ILE A 64 11.76 -1.68 9.59
C ILE A 64 10.30 -1.63 10.02
N GLY A 65 9.70 -0.48 9.86
CA GLY A 65 8.26 -0.27 9.91
C GLY A 65 7.83 0.52 8.68
N GLY A 66 6.82 0.02 7.98
CA GLY A 66 6.26 0.68 6.80
C GLY A 66 4.82 1.12 7.04
N ILE A 67 4.48 2.31 6.58
CA ILE A 67 3.12 2.84 6.56
C ILE A 67 2.84 3.31 5.14
N SER A 68 1.83 2.72 4.50
CA SER A 68 1.40 3.11 3.17
C SER A 68 0.11 3.93 3.23
N CYS A 69 0.12 5.08 2.57
CA CYS A 69 -1.08 5.88 2.37
C CYS A 69 -1.78 5.38 1.10
N ILE A 70 -2.97 4.82 1.27
CA ILE A 70 -3.77 4.35 0.13
C ILE A 70 -4.57 5.53 -0.42
N THR A 71 -4.24 5.95 -1.63
CA THR A 71 -4.81 7.13 -2.29
C THR A 71 -5.98 6.81 -3.22
N ASN A 72 -6.04 5.58 -3.71
CA ASN A 72 -7.05 5.13 -4.67
C ASN A 72 -7.23 3.61 -4.61
N LEU A 73 -8.31 3.14 -5.18
CA LEU A 73 -8.49 1.72 -5.45
C LEU A 73 -7.74 1.31 -6.72
N ALA A 74 -7.21 0.10 -6.71
CA ALA A 74 -6.50 -0.46 -7.85
C ALA A 74 -7.42 -0.66 -9.07
N ALA A 75 -6.82 -0.80 -10.25
CA ALA A 75 -7.55 -0.93 -11.51
C ALA A 75 -8.52 -2.11 -11.50
N GLY A 76 -9.76 -1.86 -11.91
CA GLY A 76 -10.83 -2.86 -11.94
C GLY A 76 -11.54 -3.09 -10.60
N MET A 77 -11.12 -2.41 -9.52
CA MET A 77 -11.75 -2.53 -8.20
C MET A 77 -12.86 -1.50 -7.95
N SER A 78 -12.88 -0.40 -8.69
CA SER A 78 -13.95 0.59 -8.63
C SER A 78 -14.80 0.58 -9.90
N LYS A 79 -16.09 0.93 -9.78
CA LYS A 79 -16.96 1.15 -10.93
C LYS A 79 -16.64 2.45 -11.71
N GLN A 80 -15.79 3.31 -11.15
CA GLN A 80 -15.33 4.53 -11.81
C GLN A 80 -14.00 4.29 -12.52
N LYS A 81 -13.90 4.77 -13.77
CA LYS A 81 -12.61 4.82 -14.47
C LYS A 81 -11.65 5.71 -13.69
N VAL A 82 -10.49 5.20 -13.36
CA VAL A 82 -9.41 6.01 -12.80
C VAL A 82 -9.00 7.01 -13.89
N GLY A 83 -9.36 8.28 -13.69
CA GLY A 83 -8.87 9.35 -14.55
C GLY A 83 -7.37 9.50 -14.35
N SER A 84 -6.63 9.75 -15.42
CA SER A 84 -5.17 9.88 -15.44
C SER A 84 -4.61 11.12 -14.72
N TYR A 85 -5.42 11.82 -13.96
CA TYR A 85 -5.05 12.95 -13.12
C TYR A 85 -5.70 12.80 -11.75
N GLY A 86 -5.05 12.04 -10.88
CA GLY A 86 -5.32 12.14 -9.46
C GLY A 86 -4.78 13.47 -8.95
N GLY A 87 -5.64 14.48 -8.93
CA GLY A 87 -5.38 15.65 -8.11
C GLY A 87 -5.14 15.21 -6.67
N ALA A 88 -4.34 15.95 -5.91
CA ALA A 88 -4.02 15.72 -4.52
C ALA A 88 -5.34 15.58 -3.71
N GLY A 89 -5.89 14.37 -3.70
CA GLY A 89 -6.99 13.99 -2.85
C GLY A 89 -6.44 13.85 -1.44
N GLU A 90 -7.15 14.37 -0.48
CA GLU A 90 -6.86 14.22 0.93
C GLU A 90 -6.51 12.76 1.23
N CYS A 91 -5.33 12.56 1.79
CA CYS A 91 -4.89 11.26 2.28
C CYS A 91 -5.87 10.83 3.38
N ARG A 92 -6.86 10.03 3.04
CA ARG A 92 -7.75 9.47 4.05
C ARG A 92 -6.99 8.35 4.75
N PRO A 93 -6.79 8.42 6.06
CA PRO A 93 -6.18 7.31 6.78
C PRO A 93 -7.13 6.12 6.71
N GLY A 94 -6.76 5.14 5.92
CA GLY A 94 -7.55 3.93 5.75
C GLY A 94 -7.01 3.09 4.60
N PHE A 95 -6.61 1.89 4.94
CA PHE A 95 -6.31 0.83 4.01
C PHE A 95 -7.60 0.52 3.23
N GLN A 96 -7.64 0.79 1.95
CA GLN A 96 -8.71 0.26 1.09
C GLN A 96 -8.12 -0.92 0.34
N GLY A 97 -8.72 -2.11 0.55
CA GLY A 97 -8.21 -3.35 0.02
C GLY A 97 -8.27 -3.46 -1.51
N LEU A 98 -7.42 -4.30 -2.06
CA LEU A 98 -7.47 -4.81 -3.42
C LEU A 98 -8.75 -5.58 -3.69
#